data_c0ec755a169c196c0f28860393cb02d9
#
_entry.id   c0ec755a169c196c0f28860393cb02d9
#
_cell.length_a   1.000
_cell.length_b   1.000
_cell.length_c   1.000
_cell.angle_alpha   90.00
_cell.angle_beta   90.00
_cell.angle_gamma   90.00
#
_symmetry.space_group_name_H-M   'P 1'
#
loop_
_entity.id
_entity.type
_entity.pdbx_description
1 polymer ?
#
loop_
_entity_poly.entity_id
_entity_poly.type
_entity_poly.pdbx_seq_one_letter_code
_entity_poly.pdbx_strand_id
1 'polypeptide(L)'
;LIYTTEITYRRDKEHLLLSLSEMQSQNSHNFGFHYDPYNFDSNPEKSFFIQALQSLNINPDDVEDIYFTGGVTDPRKTDFFVEYKGEDGDWHRYSPDFLVRRKDGRCCIIEVKSEFNRNHPLDGQNGLKAMAVRGWEKLNPDLLQYEMIFTSTDSVAINQLSKINDFLREGLNHDG
;
A
#
# COMPACT_ATOMS: atom_id res chain seq x y z
N LEU A 1 3.41 27.87 1.13
CA LEU A 1 2.14 27.16 0.88
C LEU A 1 1.81 26.30 2.08
N ILE A 2 0.62 26.47 2.66
CA ILE A 2 0.17 25.66 3.80
C ILE A 2 -0.92 24.74 3.28
N TYR A 3 -0.73 23.44 3.50
CA TYR A 3 -1.74 22.42 3.23
C TYR A 3 -2.35 21.99 4.56
N THR A 4 -3.66 21.89 4.62
CA THR A 4 -4.39 21.41 5.80
C THR A 4 -5.10 20.12 5.43
N THR A 5 -4.89 19.08 6.22
CA THR A 5 -5.61 17.81 6.11
C THR A 5 -6.49 17.66 7.34
N GLU A 6 -7.78 17.38 7.13
CA GLU A 6 -8.72 17.05 8.19
C GLU A 6 -8.87 15.53 8.26
N ILE A 7 -8.64 14.98 9.45
CA ILE A 7 -8.77 13.54 9.71
C ILE A 7 -9.97 13.35 10.65
N THR A 8 -10.96 12.64 10.14
CA THR A 8 -12.14 12.27 10.92
C THR A 8 -12.12 10.77 11.17
N TYR A 9 -12.30 10.37 12.43
CA TYR A 9 -12.36 8.95 12.80
C TYR A 9 -13.41 8.71 13.89
N ARG A 10 -13.89 7.47 13.96
CA ARG A 10 -14.78 7.03 15.04
C ARG A 10 -13.95 6.70 16.29
N ARG A 11 -14.49 7.00 17.48
CA ARG A 11 -13.81 6.76 18.74
C ARG A 11 -13.38 5.30 18.93
N ASP A 12 -14.18 4.34 18.48
CA ASP A 12 -13.85 2.92 18.52
C ASP A 12 -12.74 2.52 17.53
N LYS A 13 -12.34 3.42 16.64
CA LYS A 13 -11.25 3.24 15.66
C LYS A 13 -9.96 3.99 16.01
N GLU A 14 -9.89 4.62 17.18
CA GLU A 14 -8.72 5.39 17.61
C GLU A 14 -7.44 4.54 17.64
N HIS A 15 -7.54 3.25 17.96
CA HIS A 15 -6.42 2.30 17.94
C HIS A 15 -5.82 2.08 16.55
N LEU A 16 -6.51 2.48 15.48
CA LEU A 16 -6.04 2.41 14.09
C LEU A 16 -5.26 3.66 13.65
N LEU A 17 -5.20 4.68 14.49
CA LEU A 17 -4.32 5.82 14.24
C LEU A 17 -2.87 5.43 14.50
N LEU A 18 -1.97 6.04 13.73
CA LEU A 18 -0.53 5.91 13.89
C LEU A 18 0.12 7.26 13.60
N SER A 19 0.78 7.84 14.58
CA SER A 19 1.47 9.11 14.43
C SER A 19 2.92 8.92 13.96
N LEU A 20 3.45 9.94 13.30
CA LEU A 20 4.87 10.01 12.96
C LEU A 20 5.75 9.88 14.20
N SER A 21 5.36 10.49 15.32
CA SER A 21 6.11 10.45 16.57
C SER A 21 6.25 9.04 17.16
N GLU A 22 5.23 8.19 16.98
CA GLU A 22 5.28 6.78 17.41
C GLU A 22 6.29 5.96 16.59
N MET A 23 6.53 6.34 15.34
CA MET A 23 7.43 5.63 14.42
C MET A 23 8.82 6.27 14.32
N GLN A 24 9.07 7.40 14.94
CA GLN A 24 10.30 8.19 14.76
C GLN A 24 11.59 7.39 14.96
N SER A 25 11.65 6.52 15.96
CA SER A 25 12.84 5.69 16.23
C SER A 25 13.09 4.59 15.18
N GLN A 26 12.07 4.23 14.39
CA GLN A 26 12.12 3.16 13.41
C GLN A 26 12.08 3.68 11.98
N ASN A 27 11.95 4.99 11.80
CA ASN A 27 11.81 5.66 10.50
C ASN A 27 12.88 6.75 10.32
N SER A 28 14.14 6.37 10.39
CA SER A 28 15.29 7.30 10.28
C SER A 28 15.39 7.97 8.90
N HIS A 29 14.80 7.39 7.86
CA HIS A 29 14.80 7.93 6.50
C HIS A 29 13.55 8.76 6.18
N ASN A 30 12.65 8.95 7.15
CA ASN A 30 11.44 9.76 7.02
C ASN A 30 10.51 9.33 5.87
N PHE A 31 10.38 8.03 5.63
CA PHE A 31 9.43 7.51 4.66
C PHE A 31 7.98 7.63 5.15
N GLY A 32 7.06 7.82 4.22
CA GLY A 32 5.62 7.91 4.52
C GLY A 32 5.23 9.17 5.28
N PHE A 33 4.09 9.12 5.95
CA PHE A 33 3.53 10.21 6.75
C PHE A 33 3.39 11.54 6.00
N HIS A 34 2.80 11.47 4.81
CA HIS A 34 2.46 12.66 4.02
C HIS A 34 1.40 13.53 4.70
N TYR A 35 0.74 12.99 5.71
CA TYR A 35 -0.03 13.66 6.74
C TYR A 35 0.12 12.91 8.07
N ASP A 36 -0.23 13.51 9.18
CA ASP A 36 -0.04 12.96 10.52
C ASP A 36 -1.25 13.26 11.42
N PRO A 37 -1.84 12.25 12.09
CA PRO A 37 -1.55 10.81 12.02
C PRO A 37 -2.16 10.12 10.79
N TYR A 38 -1.65 8.95 10.42
CA TYR A 38 -2.34 8.05 9.50
C TYR A 38 -3.55 7.39 10.19
N ASN A 39 -4.64 7.24 9.43
CA ASN A 39 -5.92 6.66 9.88
C ASN A 39 -6.23 5.39 9.08
N PHE A 40 -5.71 4.27 9.50
CA PHE A 40 -5.94 2.99 8.82
C PHE A 40 -7.38 2.51 9.00
N ASP A 41 -7.89 1.78 8.01
CA ASP A 41 -9.22 1.20 8.06
C ASP A 41 -9.26 -0.11 8.87
N SER A 42 -8.12 -0.80 8.97
CA SER A 42 -8.02 -2.10 9.62
C SER A 42 -6.67 -2.32 10.31
N ASN A 43 -6.65 -3.22 11.30
CA ASN A 43 -5.41 -3.68 11.93
C ASN A 43 -4.43 -4.31 10.92
N PRO A 44 -4.86 -5.16 9.96
CA PRO A 44 -3.99 -5.65 8.92
C PRO A 44 -3.23 -4.57 8.16
N GLU A 45 -3.89 -3.50 7.75
CA GLU A 45 -3.24 -2.37 7.05
C GLU A 45 -2.22 -1.66 7.95
N LYS A 46 -2.59 -1.37 9.21
CA LYS A 46 -1.68 -0.76 10.18
C LYS A 46 -0.44 -1.63 10.43
N SER A 47 -0.63 -2.92 10.66
CA SER A 47 0.47 -3.88 10.87
C SER A 47 1.37 -4.00 9.65
N PHE A 48 0.78 -4.04 8.47
CA PHE A 48 1.54 -4.04 7.22
C PHE A 48 2.40 -2.80 7.08
N PHE A 49 1.83 -1.62 7.29
CA PHE A 49 2.57 -0.35 7.16
C PHE A 49 3.77 -0.30 8.10
N ILE A 50 3.58 -0.66 9.38
CA ILE A 50 4.67 -0.65 10.37
C ILE A 50 5.82 -1.55 9.93
N GLN A 51 5.52 -2.78 9.49
CA GLN A 51 6.54 -3.74 9.10
C GLN A 51 7.19 -3.38 7.75
N ALA A 52 6.40 -2.88 6.80
CA ALA A 52 6.93 -2.36 5.54
C ALA A 52 7.88 -1.20 5.79
N LEU A 53 7.50 -0.24 6.65
CA LEU A 53 8.34 0.90 7.00
C LEU A 53 9.68 0.47 7.60
N GLN A 54 9.67 -0.51 8.51
CA GLN A 54 10.90 -1.10 9.07
C GLN A 54 11.76 -1.72 7.97
N SER A 55 11.17 -2.49 7.07
CA SER A 55 11.86 -3.12 5.94
C SER A 55 12.51 -2.10 5.01
N LEU A 56 11.79 -1.02 4.69
CA LEU A 56 12.31 0.08 3.85
C LEU A 56 13.49 0.79 4.52
N ASN A 57 13.45 0.99 5.84
CA ASN A 57 14.53 1.63 6.59
C ASN A 57 15.78 0.74 6.74
N ILE A 58 15.64 -0.58 6.61
CA ILE A 58 16.78 -1.52 6.57
C ILE A 58 17.47 -1.48 5.20
N ASN A 59 16.72 -1.28 4.10
CA ASN A 59 17.22 -1.25 2.73
C ASN A 59 16.77 0.03 2.00
N PRO A 60 17.26 1.20 2.41
CA PRO A 60 16.70 2.49 1.97
C PRO A 60 17.20 2.98 0.60
N ASP A 61 18.30 2.43 0.09
CA ASP A 61 19.10 3.05 -0.98
C ASP A 61 18.31 3.33 -2.27
N ASP A 62 17.49 2.38 -2.69
CA ASP A 62 16.68 2.48 -3.92
C ASP A 62 15.25 2.95 -3.67
N VAL A 63 14.88 3.18 -2.42
CA VAL A 63 13.53 3.61 -2.05
C VAL A 63 13.40 5.12 -2.22
N GLU A 64 12.37 5.55 -2.95
CA GLU A 64 11.94 6.95 -2.93
C GLU A 64 11.00 7.19 -1.76
N ASP A 65 9.89 6.44 -1.69
CA ASP A 65 8.92 6.60 -0.61
C ASP A 65 7.86 5.48 -0.59
N ILE A 66 7.05 5.48 0.49
CA ILE A 66 5.82 4.70 0.61
C ILE A 66 4.64 5.64 0.83
N TYR A 67 3.56 5.45 0.08
CA TYR A 67 2.35 6.25 0.15
C TYR A 67 1.19 5.41 0.67
N PHE A 68 0.49 5.91 1.69
CA PHE A 68 -0.77 5.36 2.15
C PHE A 68 -1.91 5.96 1.32
N THR A 69 -2.33 5.26 0.29
CA THR A 69 -3.34 5.71 -0.67
C THR A 69 -4.76 5.35 -0.24
N GLY A 70 -4.91 4.29 0.55
CA GLY A 70 -6.21 3.84 1.08
C GLY A 70 -6.87 4.82 2.05
N GLY A 71 -6.08 5.71 2.69
CA GLY A 71 -6.61 6.75 3.59
C GLY A 71 -7.39 7.84 2.88
N VAL A 72 -7.23 7.99 1.57
CA VAL A 72 -8.00 8.92 0.75
C VAL A 72 -9.22 8.19 0.19
N THR A 73 -10.26 8.10 0.99
CA THR A 73 -11.47 7.32 0.68
C THR A 73 -12.36 7.94 -0.41
N ASP A 74 -12.18 9.23 -0.71
CA ASP A 74 -12.91 9.88 -1.79
C ASP A 74 -12.05 9.90 -3.07
N PRO A 75 -12.32 9.01 -4.05
CA PRO A 75 -11.53 8.94 -5.28
C PRO A 75 -11.63 10.20 -6.16
N ARG A 76 -12.52 11.13 -5.83
CA ARG A 76 -12.61 12.44 -6.50
C ARG A 76 -11.57 13.43 -5.98
N LYS A 77 -10.93 13.12 -4.86
CA LYS A 77 -9.92 13.96 -4.19
C LYS A 77 -8.50 13.41 -4.33
N THR A 78 -8.32 12.33 -5.06
CA THR A 78 -7.02 11.74 -5.35
C THR A 78 -6.86 11.54 -6.85
N ASP A 79 -5.65 11.77 -7.34
CA ASP A 79 -5.27 11.48 -8.72
C ASP A 79 -4.80 10.02 -8.90
N PHE A 80 -4.66 9.29 -7.79
CA PHE A 80 -4.28 7.89 -7.81
C PHE A 80 -5.48 6.97 -7.55
N PHE A 81 -6.01 6.42 -8.61
CA PHE A 81 -7.11 5.46 -8.58
C PHE A 81 -7.01 4.48 -9.74
N VAL A 82 -7.65 3.34 -9.58
CA VAL A 82 -7.82 2.34 -10.63
C VAL A 82 -9.28 2.30 -11.05
N GLU A 83 -9.54 2.35 -12.35
CA GLU A 83 -10.88 2.17 -12.89
C GLU A 83 -11.12 0.70 -13.23
N TYR A 84 -12.28 0.20 -12.83
CA TYR A 84 -12.70 -1.16 -13.14
C TYR A 84 -14.18 -1.19 -13.48
N LYS A 85 -14.58 -2.17 -14.27
CA LYS A 85 -15.99 -2.41 -14.58
C LYS A 85 -16.60 -3.31 -13.51
N GLY A 86 -17.60 -2.81 -12.78
CA GLY A 86 -18.28 -3.53 -11.73
C GLY A 86 -19.20 -4.64 -12.23
N GLU A 87 -19.73 -5.43 -11.31
CA GLU A 87 -20.76 -6.46 -11.61
C GLU A 87 -22.06 -5.85 -12.14
N ASP A 88 -22.35 -4.60 -11.75
CA ASP A 88 -23.49 -3.81 -12.26
C ASP A 88 -23.32 -3.35 -13.72
N GLY A 89 -22.13 -3.54 -14.28
CA GLY A 89 -21.79 -3.12 -15.64
C GLY A 89 -21.29 -1.67 -15.74
N ASP A 90 -21.28 -0.92 -14.63
CA ASP A 90 -20.84 0.46 -14.58
C ASP A 90 -19.33 0.57 -14.28
N TRP A 91 -18.74 1.73 -14.63
CA TRP A 91 -17.37 2.04 -14.28
C TRP A 91 -17.27 2.58 -12.87
N HIS A 92 -16.37 2.00 -12.10
CA HIS A 92 -16.07 2.37 -10.72
C HIS A 92 -14.61 2.74 -10.58
N ARG A 93 -14.28 3.49 -9.49
CA ARG A 93 -12.93 3.83 -9.10
C ARG A 93 -12.64 3.27 -7.73
N TYR A 94 -11.42 2.78 -7.52
CA TYR A 94 -10.95 2.46 -6.18
C TYR A 94 -9.49 2.89 -6.02
N SER A 95 -9.10 3.20 -4.79
CA SER A 95 -7.71 3.44 -4.44
C SER A 95 -7.16 2.18 -3.78
N PRO A 96 -6.05 1.60 -4.26
CA PRO A 96 -5.30 0.59 -3.53
C PRO A 96 -4.82 1.11 -2.18
N ASP A 97 -4.45 0.20 -1.26
CA ASP A 97 -4.08 0.60 0.10
C ASP A 97 -2.75 1.36 0.15
N PHE A 98 -1.74 0.89 -0.60
CA PHE A 98 -0.40 1.48 -0.58
C PHE A 98 0.26 1.50 -1.96
N LEU A 99 1.21 2.42 -2.09
CA LEU A 99 2.13 2.50 -3.22
C LEU A 99 3.56 2.61 -2.66
N VAL A 100 4.46 1.73 -3.07
CA VAL A 100 5.90 1.87 -2.83
C VAL A 100 6.57 2.31 -4.13
N ARG A 101 7.33 3.40 -4.08
CA ARG A 101 8.03 3.94 -5.24
C ARG A 101 9.53 3.85 -5.04
N ARG A 102 10.22 3.44 -6.09
CA ARG A 102 11.67 3.41 -6.19
C ARG A 102 12.19 4.69 -6.86
N LYS A 103 13.46 5.02 -6.58
CA LYS A 103 14.15 6.17 -7.19
C LYS A 103 14.31 6.04 -8.71
N ASP A 104 14.30 4.80 -9.24
CA ASP A 104 14.31 4.54 -10.69
C ASP A 104 12.94 4.73 -11.37
N GLY A 105 11.91 5.09 -10.61
CA GLY A 105 10.56 5.33 -11.08
C GLY A 105 9.64 4.12 -11.06
N ARG A 106 10.14 2.92 -10.75
CA ARG A 106 9.32 1.72 -10.59
C ARG A 106 8.41 1.83 -9.38
N CYS A 107 7.20 1.31 -9.50
CA CYS A 107 6.18 1.35 -8.46
C CYS A 107 5.62 -0.03 -8.18
N CYS A 108 5.42 -0.34 -6.89
CA CYS A 108 4.67 -1.50 -6.44
C CYS A 108 3.35 -1.04 -5.82
N ILE A 109 2.25 -1.44 -6.43
CA ILE A 109 0.89 -1.22 -5.92
C ILE A 109 0.56 -2.36 -4.97
N ILE A 110 0.11 -2.04 -3.77
CA ILE A 110 -0.11 -3.02 -2.71
C ILE A 110 -1.55 -2.93 -2.22
N GLU A 111 -2.19 -4.08 -2.19
CA GLU A 111 -3.50 -4.30 -1.57
C GLU A 111 -3.32 -5.25 -0.39
N VAL A 112 -3.80 -4.86 0.79
CA VAL A 112 -3.70 -5.66 2.01
C VAL A 112 -5.03 -6.38 2.26
N LYS A 113 -4.97 -7.68 2.46
CA LYS A 113 -6.12 -8.51 2.79
C LYS A 113 -5.88 -9.28 4.08
N SER A 114 -6.98 -9.60 4.77
CA SER A 114 -6.93 -10.51 5.90
C SER A 114 -6.43 -11.89 5.47
N GLU A 115 -5.65 -12.54 6.32
CA GLU A 115 -5.16 -13.91 6.12
C GLU A 115 -6.30 -14.90 5.85
N PHE A 116 -7.47 -14.64 6.43
CA PHE A 116 -8.69 -15.42 6.18
C PHE A 116 -9.03 -15.48 4.68
N ASN A 117 -8.78 -14.41 3.94
CA ASN A 117 -9.10 -14.32 2.51
C ASN A 117 -8.09 -15.01 1.60
N ARG A 118 -6.96 -15.51 2.13
CA ARG A 118 -5.92 -16.15 1.31
C ARG A 118 -6.42 -17.36 0.53
N ASN A 119 -7.23 -18.18 1.18
CA ASN A 119 -7.75 -19.43 0.60
C ASN A 119 -9.17 -19.29 0.05
N HIS A 120 -9.72 -18.07 0.06
CA HIS A 120 -11.01 -17.79 -0.52
C HIS A 120 -10.84 -17.12 -1.87
N PRO A 121 -11.55 -17.55 -2.91
CA PRO A 121 -11.51 -16.86 -4.19
C PRO A 121 -11.86 -15.39 -4.03
N LEU A 122 -11.09 -14.51 -4.67
CA LEU A 122 -11.49 -13.13 -4.83
C LEU A 122 -12.56 -13.09 -5.91
N ASP A 123 -13.79 -13.25 -5.50
CA ASP A 123 -14.97 -13.11 -6.34
C ASP A 123 -15.59 -11.72 -6.22
N GLY A 124 -16.57 -11.46 -7.02
CA GLY A 124 -17.27 -10.19 -7.04
C GLY A 124 -16.35 -9.00 -7.32
N GLN A 125 -16.66 -7.87 -6.71
CA GLN A 125 -15.94 -6.61 -6.94
C GLN A 125 -14.44 -6.68 -6.60
N ASN A 126 -14.04 -7.44 -5.60
CA ASN A 126 -12.62 -7.57 -5.22
C ASN A 126 -11.81 -8.27 -6.31
N GLY A 127 -12.37 -9.29 -6.94
CA GLY A 127 -11.75 -9.94 -8.09
C GLY A 127 -11.60 -9.00 -9.28
N LEU A 128 -12.63 -8.22 -9.58
CA LEU A 128 -12.63 -7.24 -10.68
C LEU A 128 -11.58 -6.13 -10.47
N LYS A 129 -11.44 -5.63 -9.24
CA LYS A 129 -10.38 -4.68 -8.87
C LYS A 129 -8.99 -5.25 -9.12
N ALA A 130 -8.73 -6.46 -8.61
CA ALA A 130 -7.44 -7.15 -8.78
C ALA A 130 -7.13 -7.37 -10.28
N MET A 131 -8.10 -7.78 -11.07
CA MET A 131 -7.92 -7.96 -12.52
C MET A 131 -7.56 -6.66 -13.22
N ALA A 132 -8.16 -5.53 -12.84
CA ALA A 132 -7.87 -4.22 -13.43
C ALA A 132 -6.41 -3.80 -13.16
N VAL A 133 -5.93 -3.95 -11.92
CA VAL A 133 -4.53 -3.61 -11.58
C VAL A 133 -3.54 -4.54 -12.26
N ARG A 134 -3.84 -5.84 -12.34
CA ARG A 134 -3.01 -6.79 -13.10
C ARG A 134 -3.00 -6.49 -14.59
N GLY A 135 -4.07 -5.90 -15.11
CA GLY A 135 -4.10 -5.38 -16.48
C GLY A 135 -3.08 -4.25 -16.67
N TRP A 136 -3.00 -3.32 -15.73
CA TRP A 136 -2.01 -2.24 -15.74
C TRP A 136 -0.58 -2.77 -15.63
N GLU A 137 -0.33 -3.73 -14.75
CA GLU A 137 0.96 -4.39 -14.58
C GLU A 137 1.43 -5.02 -15.92
N LYS A 138 0.55 -5.75 -16.59
CA LYS A 138 0.86 -6.37 -17.90
C LYS A 138 1.16 -5.36 -19.01
N LEU A 139 0.54 -4.19 -18.96
CA LEU A 139 0.79 -3.10 -19.92
C LEU A 139 2.08 -2.32 -19.61
N ASN A 140 2.56 -2.39 -18.36
CA ASN A 140 3.72 -1.64 -17.88
C ASN A 140 4.66 -2.54 -17.05
N PRO A 141 5.16 -3.66 -17.60
CA PRO A 141 5.87 -4.67 -16.82
C PRO A 141 7.21 -4.15 -16.24
N ASP A 142 7.80 -3.14 -16.89
CA ASP A 142 9.06 -2.54 -16.44
C ASP A 142 8.87 -1.44 -15.38
N LEU A 143 7.63 -0.96 -15.17
CA LEU A 143 7.33 0.16 -14.29
C LEU A 143 6.41 -0.19 -13.14
N LEU A 144 5.50 -1.14 -13.31
CA LEU A 144 4.49 -1.48 -12.33
C LEU A 144 4.58 -2.95 -11.90
N GLN A 145 4.46 -3.15 -10.59
CA GLN A 145 4.23 -4.44 -9.97
C GLN A 145 3.01 -4.35 -9.07
N TYR A 146 2.20 -5.39 -9.03
CA TYR A 146 1.05 -5.48 -8.13
C TYR A 146 1.22 -6.65 -7.17
N GLU A 147 1.12 -6.35 -5.88
CA GLU A 147 1.18 -7.36 -4.83
C GLU A 147 -0.05 -7.31 -3.94
N MET A 148 -0.64 -8.47 -3.74
CA MET A 148 -1.65 -8.67 -2.72
C MET A 148 -0.99 -9.31 -1.51
N ILE A 149 -1.04 -8.60 -0.37
CA ILE A 149 -0.40 -9.02 0.87
C ILE A 149 -1.48 -9.53 1.82
N PHE A 150 -1.30 -10.76 2.27
CA PHE A 150 -2.19 -11.35 3.28
C PHE A 150 -1.53 -11.25 4.65
N THR A 151 -2.27 -10.71 5.61
CA THR A 151 -1.77 -10.50 6.96
C THR A 151 -2.79 -10.91 8.01
N SER A 152 -2.30 -11.41 9.14
CA SER A 152 -3.09 -11.56 10.36
C SER A 152 -3.24 -10.19 11.05
N THR A 153 -4.02 -10.17 12.13
CA THR A 153 -4.28 -8.94 12.92
C THR A 153 -3.00 -8.31 13.45
N ASP A 154 -1.99 -9.12 13.75
CA ASP A 154 -0.83 -8.71 14.54
C ASP A 154 0.50 -8.74 13.77
N SER A 155 0.57 -9.46 12.64
CA SER A 155 1.81 -9.59 11.88
C SER A 155 1.60 -9.95 10.42
N VAL A 156 2.49 -9.44 9.57
CA VAL A 156 2.64 -9.89 8.18
C VAL A 156 3.57 -11.08 8.16
N ALA A 157 3.17 -12.17 7.49
CA ALA A 157 4.03 -13.32 7.33
C ALA A 157 5.33 -12.94 6.58
N ILE A 158 6.46 -13.51 6.99
CA ILE A 158 7.78 -13.19 6.43
C ILE A 158 7.81 -13.35 4.90
N ASN A 159 7.17 -14.39 4.39
CA ASN A 159 7.08 -14.65 2.95
C ASN A 159 6.24 -13.61 2.19
N GLN A 160 5.39 -12.86 2.86
CA GLN A 160 4.63 -11.77 2.26
C GLN A 160 5.47 -10.49 2.19
N LEU A 161 6.29 -10.21 3.21
CA LEU A 161 7.25 -9.10 3.18
C LEU A 161 8.37 -9.33 2.17
N SER A 162 8.76 -10.58 1.89
CA SER A 162 9.78 -10.89 0.88
C SER A 162 9.43 -10.34 -0.50
N LYS A 163 8.15 -10.33 -0.87
CA LYS A 163 7.68 -9.76 -2.14
C LYS A 163 8.08 -8.30 -2.31
N ILE A 164 7.99 -7.50 -1.23
CA ILE A 164 8.41 -6.10 -1.24
C ILE A 164 9.94 -6.01 -1.28
N ASN A 165 10.62 -6.82 -0.48
CA ASN A 165 12.08 -6.85 -0.49
C ASN A 165 12.64 -7.26 -1.86
N ASP A 166 12.01 -8.21 -2.53
CA ASP A 166 12.39 -8.63 -3.88
C ASP A 166 12.19 -7.47 -4.87
N PHE A 167 11.05 -6.79 -4.82
CA PHE A 167 10.80 -5.59 -5.62
C PHE A 167 11.87 -4.52 -5.40
N LEU A 168 12.29 -4.28 -4.16
CA LEU A 168 13.31 -3.29 -3.83
C LEU A 168 14.70 -3.66 -4.35
N ARG A 169 14.99 -4.95 -4.50
CA ARG A 169 16.31 -5.48 -4.94
C ARG A 169 16.38 -5.75 -6.44
N GLU A 170 15.25 -5.88 -7.11
CA GLU A 170 15.24 -6.12 -8.56
C GLU A 170 15.95 -4.97 -9.31
N GLY A 171 16.93 -5.32 -10.13
CA GLY A 171 17.72 -4.37 -10.88
C GLY A 171 19.11 -4.08 -10.29
N LEU A 172 19.41 -4.48 -9.05
CA LEU A 172 20.76 -4.35 -8.47
C LEU A 172 21.76 -5.38 -9.03
N ASN A 173 21.28 -6.40 -9.75
CA ASN A 173 22.11 -7.50 -10.26
C ASN A 173 22.49 -7.37 -11.75
N HIS A 174 22.31 -6.25 -12.39
CA HIS A 174 22.63 -6.08 -13.82
C HIS A 174 23.91 -5.31 -14.12
N ASP A 175 24.63 -4.86 -13.08
CA ASP A 175 25.95 -4.24 -13.23
C ASP A 175 27.00 -5.06 -12.44
N GLY A 176 27.27 -6.23 -12.94
CA GLY A 176 28.35 -7.08 -12.47
C GLY A 176 29.09 -7.68 -13.65
#